data_ec38f286664b89b4b2e882e9e46ea725
#
_entry.id   ec38f286664b89b4b2e882e9e46ea725
#
_cell.length_a   1.000
_cell.length_b   1.000
_cell.length_c   1.000
_cell.angle_alpha   90.00
_cell.angle_beta   90.00
_cell.angle_gamma   90.00
#
_symmetry.space_group_name_H-M   'P 1'
#
loop_
_entity.id
_entity.type
_entity.pdbx_description
1 polymer ?
#
loop_
_entity_poly.entity_id
_entity_poly.type
_entity_poly.pdbx_seq_one_letter_code
_entity_poly.pdbx_strand_id
1 'polypeptide(L)'
;LENKERDRSEILVELKEVLGLDKLPRKIETYDISNISGEFMVAAMCVMEDGAIKKNLSRRFKIKTVIGQDDPRSMEEVITRRLKHSIDNPNDKGFGRLPDAIFADGGITQIRAVRRAVDKYGVDIKIFGMVKNDKHQTRALINEQRQEFEISENLMNLITKFQDEVH
;
A
#
# COMPACT_ATOMS: atom_id res chain seq x y z
N LEU A 1 -23.81 11.48 -6.23
CA LEU A 1 -23.56 10.03 -6.27
C LEU A 1 -22.95 9.58 -7.59
N GLU A 2 -23.59 9.95 -8.72
CA GLU A 2 -23.07 9.59 -10.05
C GLU A 2 -21.66 10.17 -10.32
N ASN A 3 -21.40 11.40 -9.88
CA ASN A 3 -20.10 12.05 -10.06
C ASN A 3 -19.00 11.33 -9.26
N LYS A 4 -19.30 10.90 -8.03
CA LYS A 4 -18.31 10.17 -7.21
C LYS A 4 -17.97 8.80 -7.80
N GLU A 5 -18.96 8.07 -8.29
CA GLU A 5 -18.73 6.76 -8.91
C GLU A 5 -17.93 6.90 -10.20
N ARG A 6 -18.21 7.91 -11.01
CA ARG A 6 -17.45 8.19 -12.22
C ARG A 6 -16.01 8.57 -11.89
N ASP A 7 -15.82 9.44 -10.89
CA ASP A 7 -14.47 9.85 -10.47
C ASP A 7 -13.65 8.65 -9.99
N ARG A 8 -14.26 7.74 -9.22
CA ARG A 8 -13.60 6.52 -8.75
C ARG A 8 -13.23 5.60 -9.89
N SER A 9 -14.11 5.43 -10.87
CA SER A 9 -13.84 4.63 -12.06
C SER A 9 -12.70 5.22 -12.88
N GLU A 10 -12.70 6.53 -13.06
CA GLU A 10 -11.62 7.23 -13.78
C GLU A 10 -10.28 7.07 -13.07
N ILE A 11 -10.25 7.11 -11.75
CA ILE A 11 -9.04 6.88 -10.96
C ILE A 11 -8.49 5.48 -11.19
N LEU A 12 -9.33 4.46 -11.17
CA LEU A 12 -8.90 3.09 -11.42
C LEU A 12 -8.35 2.93 -12.83
N VAL A 13 -9.02 3.53 -13.82
CA VAL A 13 -8.57 3.51 -15.22
C VAL A 13 -7.24 4.24 -15.36
N GLU A 14 -7.09 5.41 -14.74
CA GLU A 14 -5.83 6.14 -14.76
C GLU A 14 -4.69 5.30 -14.17
N LEU A 15 -4.90 4.70 -13.01
CA LEU A 15 -3.89 3.83 -12.38
C LEU A 15 -3.51 2.67 -13.28
N LYS A 16 -4.49 2.02 -13.88
CA LYS A 16 -4.23 0.91 -14.80
C LYS A 16 -3.36 1.36 -15.96
N GLU A 17 -3.71 2.47 -16.61
CA GLU A 17 -3.00 2.98 -17.78
C GLU A 17 -1.61 3.49 -17.45
N VAL A 18 -1.50 4.32 -16.41
CA VAL A 18 -0.23 4.93 -16.01
C VAL A 18 0.78 3.87 -15.56
N LEU A 19 0.32 2.90 -14.77
CA LEU A 19 1.19 1.85 -14.23
C LEU A 19 1.36 0.65 -15.17
N GLY A 20 0.69 0.64 -16.30
CA GLY A 20 0.80 -0.46 -17.27
C GLY A 20 0.26 -1.79 -16.75
N LEU A 21 -0.83 -1.75 -15.99
CA LEU A 21 -1.41 -2.95 -15.39
C LEU A 21 -2.32 -3.67 -16.36
N ASP A 22 -2.43 -5.00 -16.21
CA ASP A 22 -3.30 -5.83 -17.04
C ASP A 22 -4.78 -5.68 -16.69
N LYS A 23 -5.06 -5.31 -15.43
CA LYS A 23 -6.42 -5.19 -14.92
C LYS A 23 -6.53 -3.98 -14.00
N LEU A 24 -7.78 -3.56 -13.70
CA LEU A 24 -8.02 -2.46 -12.77
C LEU A 24 -7.54 -2.84 -11.36
N PRO A 25 -6.76 -1.98 -10.69
CA PRO A 25 -6.30 -2.23 -9.32
C PRO A 25 -7.42 -1.90 -8.33
N ARG A 26 -8.39 -2.79 -8.19
CA ARG A 26 -9.58 -2.55 -7.39
C ARG A 26 -9.31 -2.49 -5.90
N LYS A 27 -8.35 -3.26 -5.41
CA LYS A 27 -7.96 -3.26 -4.00
C LYS A 27 -6.50 -2.90 -3.87
N ILE A 28 -6.23 -1.84 -3.11
CA ILE A 28 -4.87 -1.34 -2.86
C ILE A 28 -4.68 -1.21 -1.36
N GLU A 29 -3.54 -1.67 -0.85
CA GLU A 29 -3.15 -1.49 0.54
C GLU A 29 -1.93 -0.59 0.63
N THR A 30 -1.87 0.25 1.67
CA THR A 30 -0.69 1.03 1.99
C THR A 30 -0.31 0.80 3.45
N TYR A 31 0.98 0.91 3.74
CA TYR A 31 1.54 0.61 5.06
C TYR A 31 2.48 1.72 5.49
N ASP A 32 2.46 2.02 6.78
CA ASP A 32 3.38 2.96 7.41
C ASP A 32 3.97 2.31 8.66
N ILE A 33 5.29 2.42 8.79
CA ILE A 33 6.02 1.90 9.95
C ILE A 33 6.37 3.07 10.85
N SER A 34 6.03 2.97 12.13
CA SER A 34 6.33 4.00 13.12
C SER A 34 6.89 3.41 14.39
N ASN A 35 7.65 4.22 15.12
CA ASN A 35 8.19 3.86 16.42
C ASN A 35 7.38 4.55 17.51
N ILE A 36 6.79 3.76 18.41
CA ILE A 36 6.02 4.30 19.51
C ILE A 36 6.88 4.27 20.78
N SER A 37 7.18 5.46 21.31
CA SER A 37 7.90 5.66 22.59
C SER A 37 9.29 5.02 22.65
N GLY A 38 9.91 4.73 21.50
CA GLY A 38 11.25 4.14 21.45
C GLY A 38 11.33 2.67 21.84
N GLU A 39 10.21 2.05 22.22
CA GLU A 39 10.21 0.68 22.75
C GLU A 39 9.92 -0.38 21.70
N PHE A 40 9.02 -0.09 20.77
CA PHE A 40 8.65 -1.05 19.73
C PHE A 40 8.14 -0.36 18.48
N MET A 41 8.20 -1.09 17.37
CA MET A 41 7.70 -0.63 16.07
C MET A 41 6.25 -1.09 15.88
N VAL A 42 5.47 -0.23 15.25
CA VAL A 42 4.07 -0.53 14.88
C VAL A 42 3.89 -0.21 13.41
N ALA A 43 3.19 -1.09 12.72
CA ALA A 43 2.77 -0.83 11.35
C ALA A 43 1.28 -0.52 11.32
N ALA A 44 0.91 0.49 10.57
CA ALA A 44 -0.48 0.77 10.25
C ALA A 44 -0.75 0.39 8.80
N MET A 45 -1.90 -0.22 8.55
CA MET A 45 -2.36 -0.59 7.21
C MET A 45 -3.66 0.14 6.90
N CYS A 46 -3.76 0.69 5.71
CA CYS A 46 -4.98 1.29 5.20
C CYS A 46 -5.35 0.65 3.87
N VAL A 47 -6.65 0.57 3.58
CA VAL A 47 -7.18 -0.12 2.41
C VAL A 47 -8.00 0.83 1.56
N MET A 48 -7.80 0.77 0.24
CA MET A 48 -8.64 1.44 -0.74
C MET A 48 -9.29 0.38 -1.62
N GLU A 49 -10.60 0.43 -1.76
CA GLU A 49 -11.36 -0.47 -2.64
C GLU A 49 -12.17 0.34 -3.62
N ASP A 50 -12.06 -0.01 -4.90
CA ASP A 50 -12.78 0.63 -6.00
C ASP A 50 -12.65 2.15 -5.99
N GLY A 51 -11.45 2.66 -5.67
CA GLY A 51 -11.15 4.08 -5.66
C GLY A 51 -11.59 4.82 -4.40
N ALA A 52 -12.04 4.11 -3.36
CA ALA A 52 -12.48 4.72 -2.10
C ALA A 52 -11.71 4.19 -0.91
N ILE A 53 -11.30 5.08 -0.02
CA ILE A 53 -10.59 4.70 1.21
C ILE A 53 -11.60 4.06 2.17
N LYS A 54 -11.28 2.85 2.63
CA LYS A 54 -12.14 2.06 3.53
C LYS A 54 -11.57 2.08 4.94
N LYS A 55 -11.94 3.08 5.73
CA LYS A 55 -11.43 3.26 7.09
C LYS A 55 -11.71 2.07 8.02
N ASN A 56 -12.84 1.40 7.81
CA ASN A 56 -13.22 0.23 8.61
C ASN A 56 -12.34 -0.99 8.38
N LEU A 57 -11.51 -0.99 7.31
CA LEU A 57 -10.58 -2.06 7.01
C LEU A 57 -9.16 -1.76 7.49
N SER A 58 -8.93 -0.60 8.11
CA SER A 58 -7.62 -0.26 8.66
C SER A 58 -7.22 -1.21 9.79
N ARG A 59 -5.92 -1.52 9.87
CA ARG A 59 -5.36 -2.41 10.89
C ARG A 59 -4.04 -1.88 11.40
N ARG A 60 -3.69 -2.30 12.62
CA ARG A 60 -2.39 -2.03 13.21
C ARG A 60 -1.72 -3.35 13.58
N PHE A 61 -0.41 -3.40 13.38
CA PHE A 61 0.40 -4.58 13.65
C PHE A 61 1.56 -4.19 14.57
N LYS A 62 1.66 -4.85 15.71
CA LYS A 62 2.85 -4.71 16.54
C LYS A 62 3.95 -5.59 15.94
N ILE A 63 5.12 -5.00 15.72
CA ILE A 63 6.27 -5.73 15.18
C ILE A 63 6.84 -6.64 16.26
N LYS A 64 7.06 -7.91 15.96
CA LYS A 64 7.41 -8.94 16.96
C LYS A 64 8.79 -9.53 16.78
N THR A 65 9.30 -9.61 15.55
CA THR A 65 10.54 -10.36 15.27
C THR A 65 11.74 -9.46 15.01
N VAL A 66 11.53 -8.15 14.85
CA VAL A 66 12.59 -7.20 14.56
C VAL A 66 13.08 -6.56 15.84
N ILE A 67 14.39 -6.52 16.02
CA ILE A 67 15.03 -5.87 17.18
C ILE A 67 15.46 -4.47 16.77
N GLY A 68 15.06 -3.46 17.55
CA GLY A 68 15.40 -2.07 17.29
C GLY A 68 14.60 -1.45 16.15
N GLN A 69 15.14 -0.38 15.59
CA GLN A 69 14.51 0.36 14.50
C GLN A 69 15.04 -0.10 13.16
N ASP A 70 14.31 -1.00 12.50
CA ASP A 70 14.63 -1.46 11.17
C ASP A 70 13.34 -1.44 10.35
N ASP A 71 13.10 -0.35 9.63
CA ASP A 71 11.88 -0.15 8.88
C ASP A 71 11.70 -1.18 7.76
N PRO A 72 12.72 -1.53 6.93
CA PRO A 72 12.55 -2.56 5.93
C PRO A 72 12.21 -3.93 6.49
N ARG A 73 12.86 -4.35 7.56
CA ARG A 73 12.57 -5.64 8.20
C ARG A 73 11.17 -5.63 8.82
N SER A 74 10.77 -4.52 9.42
CA SER A 74 9.43 -4.34 9.98
C SER A 74 8.37 -4.44 8.88
N MET A 75 8.62 -3.81 7.73
CA MET A 75 7.73 -3.90 6.57
C MET A 75 7.61 -5.35 6.09
N GLU A 76 8.72 -6.06 5.95
CA GLU A 76 8.72 -7.45 5.54
C GLU A 76 7.91 -8.34 6.50
N GLU A 77 8.09 -8.15 7.81
CA GLU A 77 7.31 -8.89 8.82
C GLU A 77 5.81 -8.65 8.66
N VAL A 78 5.40 -7.38 8.52
CA VAL A 78 3.98 -7.01 8.43
C VAL A 78 3.35 -7.59 7.18
N ILE A 79 3.99 -7.44 6.03
CA ILE A 79 3.47 -7.97 4.77
C ILE A 79 3.39 -9.50 4.84
N THR A 80 4.41 -10.16 5.40
CA THR A 80 4.40 -11.61 5.59
C THR A 80 3.20 -12.04 6.42
N ARG A 81 2.94 -11.38 7.54
CA ARG A 81 1.80 -11.68 8.42
C ARG A 81 0.46 -11.44 7.71
N ARG A 82 0.38 -10.36 6.94
CA ARG A 82 -0.82 -10.03 6.15
C ARG A 82 -1.12 -11.12 5.13
N LEU A 83 -0.13 -11.56 4.38
CA LEU A 83 -0.29 -12.59 3.36
C LEU A 83 -0.63 -13.94 3.99
N LYS A 84 0.03 -14.28 5.09
CA LYS A 84 -0.27 -15.51 5.83
C LYS A 84 -1.72 -15.53 6.31
N HIS A 85 -2.23 -14.40 6.78
CA HIS A 85 -3.63 -14.30 7.22
C HIS A 85 -4.60 -14.63 6.08
N SER A 86 -4.35 -14.13 4.86
CA SER A 86 -5.17 -14.46 3.69
C SER A 86 -5.18 -15.95 3.40
N ILE A 87 -4.01 -16.59 3.47
CA ILE A 87 -3.85 -18.01 3.19
C ILE A 87 -4.59 -18.86 4.22
N ASP A 88 -4.45 -18.50 5.50
CA ASP A 88 -5.06 -19.23 6.60
C ASP A 88 -6.57 -18.98 6.72
N ASN A 89 -7.04 -17.82 6.26
CA ASN A 89 -8.42 -17.37 6.40
C ASN A 89 -8.98 -16.83 5.07
N PRO A 90 -9.10 -17.67 4.04
CA PRO A 90 -9.49 -17.19 2.70
C PRO A 90 -10.93 -16.65 2.64
N ASN A 91 -11.77 -17.01 3.61
CA ASN A 91 -13.16 -16.56 3.67
C ASN A 91 -13.35 -15.28 4.50
N ASP A 92 -12.30 -14.73 5.07
CA ASP A 92 -12.36 -13.45 5.77
C ASP A 92 -12.74 -12.34 4.77
N LYS A 93 -13.85 -11.67 5.00
CA LYS A 93 -14.41 -10.68 4.06
C LYS A 93 -13.49 -9.47 3.82
N GLY A 94 -12.69 -9.07 4.80
CA GLY A 94 -11.79 -7.94 4.67
C GLY A 94 -10.39 -8.33 4.19
N PHE A 95 -9.85 -9.43 4.70
CA PHE A 95 -8.43 -9.77 4.57
C PHE A 95 -8.17 -11.13 3.96
N GLY A 96 -9.19 -11.90 3.63
CA GLY A 96 -9.05 -13.14 2.87
C GLY A 96 -8.65 -12.86 1.43
N ARG A 97 -9.07 -11.73 0.87
CA ARG A 97 -8.72 -11.31 -0.48
C ARG A 97 -7.42 -10.51 -0.45
N LEU A 98 -6.48 -10.90 -1.30
CA LEU A 98 -5.22 -10.19 -1.48
C LEU A 98 -5.43 -8.87 -2.23
N PRO A 99 -4.61 -7.85 -1.96
CA PRO A 99 -4.67 -6.63 -2.77
C PRO A 99 -4.13 -6.86 -4.17
N ASP A 100 -4.57 -6.04 -5.11
CA ASP A 100 -4.02 -6.01 -6.47
C ASP A 100 -2.66 -5.29 -6.47
N ALA A 101 -2.52 -4.30 -5.61
CA ALA A 101 -1.29 -3.53 -5.47
C ALA A 101 -1.05 -3.12 -4.02
N ILE A 102 0.23 -2.93 -3.68
CA ILE A 102 0.67 -2.36 -2.41
C ILE A 102 1.45 -1.09 -2.73
N PHE A 103 1.08 0.01 -2.07
CA PHE A 103 1.80 1.27 -2.14
C PHE A 103 2.59 1.45 -0.86
N ALA A 104 3.91 1.39 -0.97
CA ALA A 104 4.80 1.54 0.18
C ALA A 104 5.18 3.01 0.36
N ASP A 105 5.11 3.49 1.60
CA ASP A 105 5.62 4.81 1.96
C ASP A 105 7.12 4.68 2.18
N GLY A 106 7.89 5.31 1.32
CA GLY A 106 9.35 5.23 1.36
C GLY A 106 9.91 4.91 -0.01
N GLY A 107 11.22 4.75 -0.06
CA GLY A 107 11.94 4.52 -1.30
C GLY A 107 12.04 3.05 -1.69
N ILE A 108 13.01 2.79 -2.56
CA ILE A 108 13.26 1.47 -3.12
C ILE A 108 13.51 0.39 -2.05
N THR A 109 14.08 0.77 -0.91
CA THR A 109 14.35 -0.16 0.19
C THR A 109 13.06 -0.77 0.74
N GLN A 110 12.03 0.06 0.88
CA GLN A 110 10.71 -0.40 1.33
C GLN A 110 10.03 -1.27 0.27
N ILE A 111 10.12 -0.87 -1.01
CA ILE A 111 9.57 -1.65 -2.12
C ILE A 111 10.20 -3.05 -2.13
N ARG A 112 11.51 -3.13 -1.96
CA ARG A 112 12.23 -4.42 -1.93
C ARG A 112 11.84 -5.28 -0.74
N ALA A 113 11.56 -4.66 0.41
CA ALA A 113 11.08 -5.38 1.59
C ALA A 113 9.72 -6.02 1.32
N VAL A 114 8.80 -5.27 0.70
CA VAL A 114 7.50 -5.80 0.29
C VAL A 114 7.68 -6.92 -0.73
N ARG A 115 8.58 -6.76 -1.70
CA ARG A 115 8.88 -7.77 -2.71
C ARG A 115 9.36 -9.07 -2.09
N ARG A 116 10.23 -9.02 -1.10
CA ARG A 116 10.71 -10.23 -0.42
C ARG A 116 9.57 -11.03 0.20
N ALA A 117 8.63 -10.34 0.86
CA ALA A 117 7.48 -11.00 1.48
C ALA A 117 6.53 -11.59 0.43
N VAL A 118 6.24 -10.83 -0.63
CA VAL A 118 5.35 -11.26 -1.72
C VAL A 118 5.93 -12.47 -2.44
N ASP A 119 7.23 -12.46 -2.73
CA ASP A 119 7.89 -13.57 -3.43
C ASP A 119 7.90 -14.85 -2.59
N LYS A 120 7.99 -14.70 -1.27
CA LYS A 120 7.95 -15.86 -0.35
C LYS A 120 6.67 -16.67 -0.51
N TYR A 121 5.55 -16.02 -0.81
CA TYR A 121 4.26 -16.69 -0.97
C TYR A 121 3.87 -16.93 -2.43
N GLY A 122 4.68 -16.48 -3.38
CA GLY A 122 4.43 -16.67 -4.81
C GLY A 122 3.13 -16.05 -5.32
N VAL A 123 2.66 -14.98 -4.69
CA VAL A 123 1.42 -14.31 -5.09
C VAL A 123 1.71 -13.15 -6.05
N ASP A 124 0.74 -12.81 -6.89
CA ASP A 124 0.86 -11.72 -7.86
C ASP A 124 0.28 -10.44 -7.27
N ILE A 125 1.16 -9.61 -6.70
CA ILE A 125 0.80 -8.29 -6.18
C ILE A 125 1.77 -7.29 -6.78
N LYS A 126 1.23 -6.21 -7.35
CA LYS A 126 2.06 -5.12 -7.89
C LYS A 126 2.51 -4.22 -6.76
N ILE A 127 3.76 -3.77 -6.80
CA ILE A 127 4.37 -3.00 -5.71
C ILE A 127 4.89 -1.69 -6.25
N PHE A 128 4.47 -0.59 -5.63
CA PHE A 128 4.92 0.76 -5.98
C PHE A 128 5.27 1.53 -4.72
N GLY A 129 6.20 2.48 -4.86
CA GLY A 129 6.50 3.45 -3.82
C GLY A 129 5.83 4.78 -4.14
N MET A 130 5.67 5.61 -3.13
CA MET A 130 5.11 6.94 -3.26
C MET A 130 6.22 7.97 -3.19
N VAL A 131 6.37 8.77 -4.26
CA VAL A 131 7.35 9.86 -4.33
C VAL A 131 6.65 11.14 -3.89
N LYS A 132 7.21 11.80 -2.88
CA LYS A 132 6.63 13.01 -2.30
C LYS A 132 7.27 14.28 -2.83
N ASN A 133 6.50 15.36 -2.88
CA ASN A 133 7.00 16.70 -3.16
C ASN A 133 7.43 17.40 -1.85
N ASP A 134 7.86 18.65 -1.92
CA ASP A 134 8.32 19.44 -0.76
C ASP A 134 7.22 19.66 0.28
N LYS A 135 5.96 19.53 -0.12
CA LYS A 135 4.78 19.68 0.78
C LYS A 135 4.31 18.34 1.34
N HIS A 136 5.09 17.26 1.20
CA HIS A 136 4.76 15.91 1.64
C HIS A 136 3.51 15.31 0.96
N GLN A 137 3.19 15.79 -0.24
CA GLN A 137 2.12 15.24 -1.07
C GLN A 137 2.72 14.24 -2.05
N THR A 138 1.99 13.16 -2.34
CA THR A 138 2.41 12.20 -3.36
C THR A 138 2.29 12.83 -4.75
N ARG A 139 3.40 13.03 -5.44
CA ARG A 139 3.44 13.60 -6.79
C ARG A 139 3.58 12.56 -7.88
N ALA A 140 4.11 11.39 -7.56
CA ALA A 140 4.37 10.31 -8.52
C ALA A 140 4.42 8.98 -7.80
N LEU A 141 4.31 7.91 -8.57
CA LEU A 141 4.57 6.55 -8.10
C LEU A 141 5.88 6.08 -8.72
N ILE A 142 6.57 5.19 -8.04
CA ILE A 142 7.85 4.63 -8.48
C ILE A 142 7.78 3.11 -8.41
N ASN A 143 8.35 2.42 -9.38
CA ASN A 143 8.46 0.97 -9.34
C ASN A 143 9.82 0.51 -8.79
N GLU A 144 10.02 -0.79 -8.73
CA GLU A 144 11.24 -1.40 -8.21
C GLU A 144 12.48 -1.05 -9.06
N GLN A 145 12.29 -0.75 -10.35
CA GLN A 145 13.35 -0.33 -11.25
C GLN A 145 13.63 1.17 -11.20
N ARG A 146 13.02 1.88 -10.24
CA ARG A 146 13.14 3.33 -10.05
C ARG A 146 12.54 4.16 -11.17
N GLN A 147 11.66 3.58 -11.96
CA GLN A 147 10.89 4.31 -12.96
C GLN A 147 9.78 5.08 -12.25
N GLU A 148 9.71 6.39 -12.50
CA GLU A 148 8.66 7.24 -11.97
C GLU A 148 7.48 7.31 -12.93
N PHE A 149 6.27 7.27 -12.37
CA PHE A 149 5.02 7.41 -13.10
C PHE A 149 4.32 8.67 -12.61
N GLU A 150 4.18 9.67 -13.48
CA GLU A 150 3.46 10.89 -13.14
C GLU A 150 1.96 10.62 -13.08
N ILE A 151 1.31 11.24 -12.12
CA ILE A 151 -0.11 11.06 -11.85
C ILE A 151 -0.84 12.40 -11.93
N SER A 152 -2.14 12.35 -12.23
CA SER A 152 -2.97 13.55 -12.27
C SER A 152 -3.10 14.17 -10.87
N GLU A 153 -3.51 15.44 -10.83
CA GLU A 153 -3.76 16.14 -9.58
C GLU A 153 -4.83 15.44 -8.74
N ASN A 154 -5.90 14.94 -9.37
CA ASN A 154 -6.95 14.19 -8.67
C ASN A 154 -6.40 12.94 -8.02
N LEU A 155 -5.59 12.18 -8.74
CA LEU A 155 -4.99 10.96 -8.21
C LEU A 155 -3.96 11.29 -7.13
N MET A 156 -3.17 12.35 -7.31
CA MET A 156 -2.23 12.83 -6.31
C MET A 156 -2.95 13.14 -4.99
N ASN A 157 -4.07 13.84 -5.06
CA ASN A 157 -4.86 14.19 -3.87
C ASN A 157 -5.42 12.96 -3.18
N LEU A 158 -5.91 12.00 -3.93
CA LEU A 158 -6.45 10.76 -3.36
C LEU A 158 -5.36 9.93 -2.68
N ILE A 159 -4.21 9.74 -3.33
CA ILE A 159 -3.12 8.96 -2.75
C ILE A 159 -2.55 9.67 -1.51
N THR A 160 -2.48 10.99 -1.53
CA THR A 160 -2.06 11.76 -0.36
C THR A 160 -3.01 11.53 0.82
N LYS A 161 -4.32 11.56 0.59
CA LYS A 161 -5.31 11.23 1.63
C LYS A 161 -5.16 9.79 2.12
N PHE A 162 -4.93 8.85 1.20
CA PHE A 162 -4.72 7.45 1.51
C PHE A 162 -3.51 7.27 2.43
N GLN A 163 -2.42 7.95 2.10
CA GLN A 163 -1.21 7.93 2.90
C GLN A 163 -1.43 8.61 4.27
N ASP A 164 -2.17 9.71 4.32
CA ASP A 164 -2.45 10.43 5.58
C ASP A 164 -3.27 9.57 6.55
N GLU A 165 -4.11 8.67 6.06
CA GLU A 165 -4.91 7.78 6.91
C GLU A 165 -4.06 6.79 7.70
N VAL A 166 -2.84 6.46 7.26
CA VAL A 166 -1.96 5.53 7.99
C VAL A 166 -1.04 6.23 8.98
N HIS A 167 -0.93 7.54 8.91
CA HIS A 167 -0.10 8.30 9.86
C HIS A 167 -0.76 8.47 11.23
#